data_b7baf021be32e3423de099c0e97a5fd9
#
_entry.id   b7baf021be32e3423de099c0e97a5fd9
#
_cell.length_a   1.000
_cell.length_b   1.000
_cell.length_c   1.000
_cell.angle_alpha   90.00
_cell.angle_beta   90.00
_cell.angle_gamma   90.00
#
_symmetry.space_group_name_H-M   'P 1'
#
loop_
_entity.id
_entity.type
_entity.pdbx_description
1 polymer ?
#
loop_
_entity_poly.entity_id
_entity_poly.type
_entity_poly.pdbx_seq_one_letter_code
_entity_poly.pdbx_strand_id
1 'polypeptide(L)'
;MRRGVRLAVDVGSVRVGVARSDPDGVLASPFEVIRHGRGDLDRLAELTTEQDALEVIVGLPTTLAGRQGQAATAARQVAAELAARIAPVPVRLFDERFTTTTAHAVLRQGGKNAKARRGIVDAAAAAVLLQAALDNERATGHPPGELVPGAGRIAP
;
A
#
# COMPACT_ATOMS: atom_id res chain seq x y z
N MET A 1 -3.29 17.91 -7.75
CA MET A 1 -3.45 16.45 -7.46
C MET A 1 -4.18 15.79 -8.61
N ARG A 2 -3.68 14.65 -9.04
CA ARG A 2 -4.39 13.84 -10.03
C ARG A 2 -5.70 13.35 -9.42
N ARG A 3 -6.74 13.22 -10.23
CA ARG A 3 -8.02 12.72 -9.75
C ARG A 3 -8.13 11.22 -9.95
N GLY A 4 -8.53 10.52 -8.92
CA GLY A 4 -8.75 9.08 -8.95
C GLY A 4 -8.49 8.44 -7.61
N VAL A 5 -9.13 7.30 -7.36
CA VAL A 5 -8.93 6.53 -6.16
C VAL A 5 -7.54 5.88 -6.20
N ARG A 6 -6.77 6.00 -5.12
CA ARG A 6 -5.53 5.25 -4.95
C ARG A 6 -5.77 4.17 -3.93
N LEU A 7 -5.14 3.02 -4.15
CA LEU A 7 -5.09 1.95 -3.16
C LEU A 7 -3.69 1.89 -2.58
N ALA A 8 -3.58 1.50 -1.32
CA ALA A 8 -2.30 1.20 -0.71
C ALA A 8 -2.33 -0.19 -0.11
N VAL A 9 -1.20 -0.87 -0.19
CA VAL A 9 -1.05 -2.25 0.24
C VAL A 9 0.13 -2.32 1.21
N ASP A 10 -0.14 -2.80 2.41
CA ASP A 10 0.89 -3.03 3.42
C ASP A 10 1.04 -4.54 3.59
N VAL A 11 2.17 -5.07 3.12
CA VAL A 11 2.41 -6.51 3.07
C VAL A 11 2.99 -6.98 4.41
N GLY A 12 2.18 -7.71 5.17
CA GLY A 12 2.64 -8.35 6.40
C GLY A 12 2.96 -9.81 6.16
N SER A 13 3.50 -10.48 7.18
CA SER A 13 3.84 -11.91 7.07
C SER A 13 2.60 -12.81 7.04
N VAL A 14 1.52 -12.38 7.67
CA VAL A 14 0.28 -13.17 7.80
C VAL A 14 -0.87 -12.52 7.06
N ARG A 15 -0.94 -11.20 7.07
CA ARG A 15 -2.04 -10.44 6.47
C ARG A 15 -1.51 -9.29 5.64
N VAL A 16 -2.32 -8.91 4.65
CA VAL A 16 -2.08 -7.77 3.80
C VAL A 16 -3.16 -6.75 4.10
N GLY A 17 -2.76 -5.57 4.56
CA GLY A 17 -3.68 -4.48 4.81
C GLY A 17 -3.88 -3.65 3.55
N VAL A 18 -5.11 -3.23 3.30
CA VAL A 18 -5.45 -2.41 2.13
C VAL A 18 -6.18 -1.16 2.60
N ALA A 19 -5.76 -0.03 2.05
CA ALA A 19 -6.43 1.25 2.25
C ALA A 19 -6.82 1.84 0.90
N ARG A 20 -7.77 2.76 0.92
CA ARG A 20 -8.15 3.49 -0.29
C ARG A 20 -8.30 4.98 0.01
N SER A 21 -8.12 5.79 -1.01
CA SER A 21 -8.36 7.23 -0.91
C SER A 21 -9.71 7.58 -1.54
N ASP A 22 -10.16 8.79 -1.25
CA ASP A 22 -11.21 9.41 -2.05
C ASP A 22 -10.66 9.79 -3.42
N PRO A 23 -11.53 10.09 -4.41
CA PRO A 23 -11.06 10.45 -5.75
C PRO A 23 -10.22 11.73 -5.81
N ASP A 24 -10.40 12.63 -4.85
CA ASP A 24 -9.64 13.88 -4.84
C ASP A 24 -8.28 13.73 -4.16
N GLY A 25 -7.99 12.55 -3.59
CA GLY A 25 -6.70 12.30 -2.97
C GLY A 25 -6.47 13.08 -1.68
N VAL A 26 -7.53 13.33 -0.94
CA VAL A 26 -7.45 14.12 0.30
C VAL A 26 -7.27 13.22 1.51
N LEU A 27 -8.04 12.14 1.59
CA LEU A 27 -8.10 11.31 2.79
C LEU A 27 -7.95 9.83 2.46
N ALA A 28 -7.10 9.16 3.20
CA ALA A 28 -6.94 7.72 3.14
C ALA A 28 -7.73 7.06 4.27
N SER A 29 -8.36 5.92 3.97
CA SER A 29 -9.15 5.17 4.94
C SER A 29 -8.81 3.69 4.86
N PRO A 30 -8.84 2.97 6.00
CA PRO A 30 -8.72 1.51 5.96
C PRO A 30 -9.85 0.92 5.11
N PHE A 31 -9.54 -0.11 4.36
CA PHE A 31 -10.54 -0.67 3.45
C PHE A 31 -10.74 -2.17 3.63
N GLU A 32 -9.68 -2.95 3.57
CA GLU A 32 -9.81 -4.39 3.64
C GLU A 32 -8.55 -5.03 4.22
N VAL A 33 -8.69 -6.20 4.82
CA VAL A 33 -7.56 -7.01 5.25
C VAL A 33 -7.67 -8.36 4.56
N ILE A 34 -6.58 -8.79 3.93
CA ILE A 34 -6.54 -10.02 3.14
C ILE A 34 -5.51 -10.95 3.77
N ARG A 35 -5.82 -12.24 3.84
CA ARG A 35 -4.82 -13.20 4.30
C ARG A 35 -3.70 -13.29 3.26
N HIS A 36 -2.46 -13.13 3.72
CA HIS A 36 -1.29 -13.22 2.85
C HIS A 36 -1.09 -14.66 2.39
N GLY A 37 -0.80 -14.83 1.12
CA GLY A 37 -0.54 -16.11 0.52
C GLY A 37 -1.41 -16.37 -0.70
N ARG A 38 -1.88 -17.60 -0.84
CA ARG A 38 -2.63 -18.01 -2.02
C ARG A 38 -3.91 -17.19 -2.18
N GLY A 39 -4.08 -16.59 -3.34
CA GLY A 39 -5.27 -15.82 -3.67
C GLY A 39 -5.21 -14.34 -3.32
N ASP A 40 -4.18 -13.89 -2.60
CA ASP A 40 -4.10 -12.48 -2.23
C ASP A 40 -3.90 -11.56 -3.44
N LEU A 41 -3.07 -11.96 -4.39
CA LEU A 41 -2.87 -11.17 -5.62
C LEU A 41 -4.12 -11.08 -6.46
N ASP A 42 -4.89 -12.17 -6.53
CA ASP A 42 -6.16 -12.16 -7.26
C ASP A 42 -7.13 -11.17 -6.60
N ARG A 43 -7.19 -11.17 -5.27
CA ARG A 43 -8.07 -10.24 -4.56
C ARG A 43 -7.62 -8.79 -4.75
N LEU A 44 -6.33 -8.53 -4.71
CA LEU A 44 -5.80 -7.19 -4.95
C LEU A 44 -6.12 -6.71 -6.36
N ALA A 45 -6.01 -7.59 -7.34
CA ALA A 45 -6.37 -7.26 -8.71
C ALA A 45 -7.86 -6.97 -8.84
N GLU A 46 -8.72 -7.75 -8.18
CA GLU A 46 -10.16 -7.49 -8.15
C GLU A 46 -10.46 -6.11 -7.55
N LEU A 47 -9.84 -5.79 -6.42
CA LEU A 47 -10.03 -4.49 -5.77
C LEU A 47 -9.61 -3.34 -6.67
N THR A 48 -8.51 -3.50 -7.38
CA THR A 48 -8.01 -2.50 -8.31
C THR A 48 -9.07 -2.20 -9.39
N THR A 49 -9.68 -3.25 -9.92
CA THR A 49 -10.73 -3.11 -10.93
C THR A 49 -12.02 -2.54 -10.34
N GLU A 50 -12.45 -3.07 -9.19
CA GLU A 50 -13.69 -2.64 -8.54
C GLU A 50 -13.66 -1.16 -8.18
N GLN A 51 -12.50 -0.67 -7.73
CA GLN A 51 -12.34 0.71 -7.32
C GLN A 51 -11.94 1.63 -8.48
N ASP A 52 -11.71 1.07 -9.67
CA ASP A 52 -11.20 1.83 -10.81
C ASP A 52 -9.97 2.64 -10.39
N ALA A 53 -9.01 1.97 -9.79
CA ALA A 53 -7.90 2.62 -9.13
C ALA A 53 -6.98 3.32 -10.12
N LEU A 54 -6.57 4.54 -9.76
CA LEU A 54 -5.60 5.33 -10.51
C LEU A 54 -4.22 4.69 -10.43
N GLU A 55 -3.86 4.20 -9.24
CA GLU A 55 -2.60 3.51 -9.01
C GLU A 55 -2.68 2.73 -7.70
N VAL A 56 -1.75 1.81 -7.51
CA VAL A 56 -1.62 1.05 -6.27
C VAL A 56 -0.24 1.34 -5.68
N ILE A 57 -0.21 1.66 -4.40
CA ILE A 57 1.01 1.98 -3.68
C ILE A 57 1.30 0.83 -2.73
N VAL A 58 2.50 0.26 -2.82
CA VAL A 58 2.95 -0.83 -1.94
C VAL A 58 4.00 -0.28 -1.01
N GLY A 59 3.82 -0.49 0.29
CA GLY A 59 4.78 -0.04 1.29
C GLY A 59 6.07 -0.83 1.19
N LEU A 60 7.20 -0.12 1.19
CA LEU A 60 8.52 -0.74 1.16
C LEU A 60 9.14 -0.56 2.54
N PRO A 61 9.19 -1.63 3.35
CA PRO A 61 9.79 -1.53 4.68
C PRO A 61 11.29 -1.41 4.57
N THR A 62 11.84 -0.38 5.20
CA THR A 62 13.28 -0.15 5.27
C THR A 62 13.62 0.23 6.70
N THR A 63 14.85 -0.05 7.13
CA THR A 63 15.32 0.43 8.41
C THR A 63 15.61 1.93 8.32
N LEU A 64 15.77 2.57 9.46
CA LEU A 64 16.13 3.99 9.50
C LEU A 64 17.46 4.25 8.79
N ALA A 65 18.34 3.26 8.73
CA ALA A 65 19.59 3.36 7.98
C ALA A 65 19.43 3.12 6.48
N GLY A 66 18.21 2.87 6.01
CA GLY A 66 17.96 2.65 4.58
C GLY A 66 18.19 1.23 4.11
N ARG A 67 18.36 0.28 5.03
CA ARG A 67 18.57 -1.11 4.66
C ARG A 67 17.25 -1.81 4.36
N GLN A 68 17.29 -2.71 3.39
CA GLN A 68 16.15 -3.52 2.99
C GLN A 68 16.42 -4.98 3.36
N GLY A 69 15.53 -5.56 4.15
CA GLY A 69 15.63 -6.96 4.57
C GLY A 69 14.61 -7.84 3.87
N GLN A 70 14.26 -8.95 4.53
CA GLN A 70 13.30 -9.92 3.98
C GLN A 70 11.92 -9.32 3.71
N ALA A 71 11.46 -8.44 4.60
CA ALA A 71 10.16 -7.80 4.43
C ALA A 71 10.15 -6.91 3.17
N ALA A 72 11.26 -6.22 2.90
CA ALA A 72 11.38 -5.40 1.69
C ALA A 72 11.40 -6.29 0.45
N THR A 73 12.08 -7.42 0.49
CA THR A 73 12.10 -8.37 -0.62
C THR A 73 10.69 -8.89 -0.91
N ALA A 74 9.94 -9.25 0.13
CA ALA A 74 8.57 -9.71 -0.03
C ALA A 74 7.67 -8.63 -0.63
N ALA A 75 7.81 -7.38 -0.16
CA ALA A 75 7.03 -6.26 -0.69
C ALA A 75 7.35 -6.01 -2.16
N ARG A 76 8.62 -6.05 -2.53
CA ARG A 76 9.03 -5.87 -3.93
C ARG A 76 8.50 -6.98 -4.81
N GLN A 77 8.48 -8.21 -4.31
CA GLN A 77 7.94 -9.33 -5.07
C GLN A 77 6.43 -9.19 -5.28
N VAL A 78 5.69 -8.85 -4.25
CA VAL A 78 4.25 -8.61 -4.37
C VAL A 78 3.99 -7.47 -5.36
N ALA A 79 4.75 -6.39 -5.26
CA ALA A 79 4.58 -5.24 -6.15
C ALA A 79 4.83 -5.61 -7.61
N ALA A 80 5.88 -6.40 -7.88
CA ALA A 80 6.20 -6.83 -9.24
C ALA A 80 5.11 -7.73 -9.83
N GLU A 81 4.64 -8.70 -9.04
CA GLU A 81 3.59 -9.62 -9.48
C GLU A 81 2.25 -8.90 -9.65
N LEU A 82 1.95 -7.96 -8.76
CA LEU A 82 0.73 -7.17 -8.89
C LEU A 82 0.79 -6.28 -10.14
N ALA A 83 1.93 -5.63 -10.37
CA ALA A 83 2.10 -4.78 -11.56
C ALA A 83 1.85 -5.56 -12.85
N ALA A 84 2.27 -6.81 -12.90
CA ALA A 84 2.03 -7.66 -14.06
C ALA A 84 0.54 -7.94 -14.25
N ARG A 85 -0.20 -8.09 -13.14
CA ARG A 85 -1.62 -8.46 -13.18
C ARG A 85 -2.53 -7.30 -13.51
N ILE A 86 -2.20 -6.10 -13.05
CA ILE A 86 -3.10 -4.94 -13.16
C ILE A 86 -2.67 -3.93 -14.22
N ALA A 87 -1.62 -4.24 -14.98
CA ALA A 87 -1.21 -3.34 -16.07
C ALA A 87 -2.42 -3.00 -16.94
N PRO A 88 -2.62 -1.76 -17.37
CA PRO A 88 -1.67 -0.64 -17.31
C PRO A 88 -1.75 0.22 -16.03
N VAL A 89 -2.51 -0.21 -15.01
CA VAL A 89 -2.55 0.52 -13.75
C VAL A 89 -1.18 0.46 -13.09
N PRO A 90 -0.56 1.61 -12.79
CA PRO A 90 0.80 1.59 -12.23
C PRO A 90 0.82 1.14 -10.78
N VAL A 91 1.90 0.47 -10.42
CA VAL A 91 2.21 0.12 -9.04
C VAL A 91 3.46 0.88 -8.64
N ARG A 92 3.45 1.47 -7.45
CA ARG A 92 4.56 2.24 -6.92
C ARG A 92 4.97 1.73 -5.56
N LEU A 93 6.27 1.74 -5.30
CA LEU A 93 6.79 1.42 -3.97
C LEU A 93 7.04 2.72 -3.22
N PHE A 94 6.54 2.80 -2.01
CA PHE A 94 6.71 3.98 -1.17
C PHE A 94 7.42 3.59 0.11
N ASP A 95 8.53 4.26 0.43
CA ASP A 95 9.37 3.94 1.57
C ASP A 95 8.61 4.22 2.88
N GLU A 96 8.45 3.19 3.70
CA GLU A 96 7.71 3.30 4.95
C GLU A 96 8.39 4.20 5.98
N ARG A 97 9.66 4.54 5.79
CA ARG A 97 10.31 5.53 6.66
C ARG A 97 9.63 6.89 6.61
N PHE A 98 8.90 7.17 5.54
CA PHE A 98 8.19 8.45 5.40
C PHE A 98 6.81 8.43 6.06
N THR A 99 6.42 7.32 6.68
CA THR A 99 5.17 7.26 7.42
C THR A 99 5.41 7.56 8.90
N THR A 100 4.38 8.05 9.59
CA THR A 100 4.51 8.30 11.01
C THR A 100 4.19 7.02 11.79
N THR A 101 4.82 6.86 12.95
CA THR A 101 4.55 5.72 13.82
C THR A 101 3.47 6.04 14.86
N THR A 102 3.03 7.29 14.93
CA THR A 102 2.09 7.75 15.95
C THR A 102 0.77 7.00 15.90
N ALA A 103 0.23 6.79 14.70
CA ALA A 103 -1.03 6.08 14.54
C ALA A 103 -0.93 4.64 15.04
N HIS A 104 0.19 3.97 14.77
CA HIS A 104 0.42 2.61 15.26
C HIS A 104 0.47 2.55 16.77
N ALA A 105 1.13 3.52 17.40
CA ALA A 105 1.22 3.58 18.86
C ALA A 105 -0.17 3.77 19.49
N VAL A 106 -0.96 4.66 18.93
CA VAL A 106 -2.32 4.91 19.43
C VAL A 106 -3.18 3.65 19.31
N LEU A 107 -3.11 2.98 18.17
CA LEU A 107 -3.91 1.77 17.97
C LEU A 107 -3.49 0.64 18.91
N ARG A 108 -2.21 0.49 19.17
CA ARG A 108 -1.73 -0.52 20.11
C ARG A 108 -2.23 -0.28 21.53
N GLN A 109 -2.34 0.97 21.94
CA GLN A 109 -2.80 1.31 23.26
C GLN A 109 -4.31 1.11 23.42
N GLY A 110 -5.08 1.27 22.36
CA GLY A 110 -6.53 1.22 22.43
C GLY A 110 -7.15 -0.15 22.25
N GLY A 111 -6.38 -1.15 21.81
CA GLY A 111 -6.95 -2.44 21.45
C GLY A 111 -7.33 -3.31 22.63
N LYS A 112 -8.44 -4.04 22.51
CA LYS A 112 -8.94 -4.93 23.55
C LYS A 112 -8.80 -6.39 23.17
N ASN A 113 -8.95 -6.71 21.87
CA ASN A 113 -8.88 -8.05 21.34
C ASN A 113 -7.70 -8.13 20.41
N ALA A 114 -6.73 -9.01 20.70
CA ALA A 114 -5.48 -9.08 19.96
C ALA A 114 -5.71 -9.41 18.48
N LYS A 115 -6.66 -10.30 18.18
CA LYS A 115 -6.94 -10.69 16.79
C LYS A 115 -7.60 -9.55 16.02
N ALA A 116 -8.62 -8.94 16.60
CA ALA A 116 -9.31 -7.80 15.98
C ALA A 116 -8.36 -6.62 15.85
N ARG A 117 -7.55 -6.39 16.88
CA ARG A 117 -6.58 -5.30 16.89
C ARG A 117 -5.53 -5.45 15.79
N ARG A 118 -5.06 -6.68 15.54
CA ARG A 118 -4.09 -6.91 14.47
C ARG A 118 -4.67 -6.61 13.09
N GLY A 119 -5.93 -6.99 12.86
CA GLY A 119 -6.60 -6.64 11.61
C GLY A 119 -6.76 -5.14 11.44
N ILE A 120 -7.16 -4.45 12.51
CA ILE A 120 -7.28 -2.99 12.50
C ILE A 120 -5.93 -2.33 12.24
N VAL A 121 -4.88 -2.82 12.91
CA VAL A 121 -3.53 -2.28 12.73
C VAL A 121 -3.05 -2.45 11.30
N ASP A 122 -3.28 -3.63 10.69
CA ASP A 122 -2.84 -3.88 9.32
C ASP A 122 -3.51 -2.93 8.32
N ALA A 123 -4.82 -2.76 8.43
CA ALA A 123 -5.55 -1.84 7.54
C ALA A 123 -5.23 -0.39 7.86
N ALA A 124 -5.07 -0.05 9.14
CA ALA A 124 -4.71 1.31 9.54
C ALA A 124 -3.28 1.65 9.11
N ALA A 125 -2.36 0.69 9.16
CA ALA A 125 -1.01 0.89 8.66
C ALA A 125 -1.02 1.23 7.16
N ALA A 126 -1.85 0.54 6.40
CA ALA A 126 -2.03 0.84 4.98
C ALA A 126 -2.61 2.25 4.78
N ALA A 127 -3.53 2.67 5.64
CA ALA A 127 -4.10 4.03 5.57
C ALA A 127 -3.05 5.09 5.90
N VAL A 128 -2.21 4.86 6.89
CA VAL A 128 -1.11 5.77 7.22
C VAL A 128 -0.14 5.88 6.05
N LEU A 129 0.20 4.73 5.46
CA LEU A 129 1.06 4.68 4.28
C LEU A 129 0.46 5.50 3.14
N LEU A 130 -0.82 5.28 2.86
CA LEU A 130 -1.48 5.99 1.77
C LEU A 130 -1.56 7.48 2.03
N GLN A 131 -1.89 7.87 3.26
CA GLN A 131 -1.96 9.30 3.59
C GLN A 131 -0.61 9.98 3.40
N ALA A 132 0.48 9.32 3.82
CA ALA A 132 1.82 9.85 3.61
C ALA A 132 2.13 10.01 2.12
N ALA A 133 1.72 9.04 1.31
CA ALA A 133 1.91 9.11 -0.14
C ALA A 133 1.10 10.25 -0.77
N LEU A 134 -0.15 10.43 -0.35
CA LEU A 134 -0.98 11.54 -0.83
C LEU A 134 -0.37 12.89 -0.45
N ASP A 135 0.08 13.01 0.79
CA ASP A 135 0.71 14.26 1.26
C ASP A 135 2.01 14.54 0.51
N ASN A 136 2.77 13.50 0.20
CA ASN A 136 4.01 13.61 -0.57
C ASN A 136 3.72 14.12 -1.98
N GLU A 137 2.71 13.56 -2.64
CA GLU A 137 2.33 14.00 -3.98
C GLU A 137 1.87 15.46 -3.95
N ARG A 138 1.11 15.85 -2.94
CA ARG A 138 0.64 17.24 -2.82
C ARG A 138 1.80 18.20 -2.63
N ALA A 139 2.79 17.80 -1.84
CA ALA A 139 3.95 18.63 -1.56
C ALA A 139 4.91 18.75 -2.75
N THR A 140 5.09 17.66 -3.49
CA THR A 140 6.08 17.62 -4.58
C THR A 140 5.52 17.92 -5.96
N GLY A 141 4.22 17.71 -6.15
CA GLY A 141 3.60 17.81 -7.47
C GLY A 141 3.87 16.61 -8.37
N HIS A 142 4.48 15.56 -7.83
CA HIS A 142 4.82 14.34 -8.59
C HIS A 142 4.20 13.12 -7.94
N PRO A 143 3.89 12.06 -8.73
CA PRO A 143 3.43 10.80 -8.14
C PRO A 143 4.40 10.29 -7.10
N PRO A 144 3.91 9.68 -6.01
CA PRO A 144 4.78 9.29 -4.91
C PRO A 144 5.55 8.01 -5.20
N GLY A 145 6.75 7.92 -4.66
CA GLY A 145 7.49 6.68 -4.65
C GLY A 145 8.13 6.30 -5.97
N GLU A 146 8.49 5.03 -6.05
CA GLU A 146 9.24 4.45 -7.15
C GLU A 146 8.28 3.63 -8.03
N LEU A 147 8.25 3.91 -9.32
CA LEU A 147 7.42 3.15 -10.26
C LEU A 147 8.00 1.73 -10.44
N VAL A 148 7.13 0.74 -10.29
CA VAL A 148 7.50 -0.66 -10.46
C VAL A 148 7.30 -1.03 -11.93
N PRO A 149 8.31 -1.62 -12.59
CA PRO A 149 8.13 -2.11 -13.96
C PRO A 149 7.06 -3.20 -13.98
N GLY A 150 6.07 -3.07 -14.86
CA GLY A 150 5.03 -4.07 -15.03
C GLY A 150 5.26 -4.90 -16.28
N ALA A 151 4.75 -6.14 -16.25
CA ALA A 151 4.86 -7.02 -17.42
C ALA A 151 4.14 -6.45 -18.63
N GLY A 152 3.09 -5.66 -18.41
CA GLY A 152 2.38 -5.00 -19.50
C GLY A 152 3.19 -3.91 -20.18
N ARG A 153 4.28 -3.49 -19.56
CA ARG A 153 5.18 -2.50 -20.12
C ARG A 153 6.29 -3.21 -20.87
N ILE A 154 5.90 -3.95 -21.84
CA ILE A 154 6.84 -4.65 -22.70
C ILE A 154 7.39 -3.65 -23.69
N ALA A 155 8.70 -3.64 -23.84
CA ALA A 155 9.32 -2.81 -24.84
C ALA A 155 8.78 -3.22 -26.20
N PRO A 156 8.35 -2.27 -26.97
CA PRO A 156 7.89 -2.57 -28.33
C PRO A 156 8.97 -3.21 -29.16
#